data_e8d9fc22c4be1ec30acb4be4ef8411f7
#
_entry.id   e8d9fc22c4be1ec30acb4be4ef8411f7
#
_cell.length_a   1.000
_cell.length_b   1.000
_cell.length_c   1.000
_cell.angle_alpha   90.00
_cell.angle_beta   90.00
_cell.angle_gamma   90.00
#
_symmetry.space_group_name_H-M   'P 1'
#
loop_
_entity.id
_entity.type
_entity.pdbx_description
1 polymer ?
#
loop_
_entity_poly.entity_id
_entity_poly.type
_entity_poly.pdbx_seq_one_letter_code
_entity_poly.pdbx_strand_id
1 'polypeptide(L)'
;MKLKHSLALVAGLALSVSALFAQAAEVLKVSAIPDEAPTELLRKFQPLGAYLEQQLGMPVEFVPVTDYAAVVEALAADRIDLAWLGGFTFVQARLKTGDATPLVQRAEDEKFTSKIISADPAVNSLQDLKGKTFAFGSVSSTSGSLMPRYFMLKDGIKPEDFFSRIAYSGAHDATAAWVQAGKADGGVLNASVWDKLVAAGKVDTDKVRVIATTPPYYDYNWTVRGNLDPALRDKLKAAFLALDPSNPEHKAILDLQAASRFIETKAENYQGIEEAARAAGLLQ
;
A
#
# COMPACT_ATOMS: atom_id res chain seq x y z
N MET A 1 80.67 -14.57 51.34
CA MET A 1 79.24 -14.21 51.42
C MET A 1 78.92 -13.41 50.18
N LYS A 2 78.26 -14.03 49.22
CA LYS A 2 77.92 -13.39 47.92
C LYS A 2 76.42 -13.52 47.70
N LEU A 3 75.75 -12.41 47.71
CA LEU A 3 74.30 -12.25 47.43
C LEU A 3 74.06 -12.33 45.91
N LYS A 4 73.26 -13.26 45.46
CA LYS A 4 72.86 -13.34 44.04
C LYS A 4 71.47 -12.78 43.93
N HIS A 5 71.34 -11.72 43.13
CA HIS A 5 70.05 -11.11 42.76
C HIS A 5 69.50 -11.90 41.56
N SER A 6 68.32 -12.49 41.74
CA SER A 6 67.53 -13.04 40.62
C SER A 6 66.51 -12.03 40.13
N LEU A 7 66.70 -11.56 38.93
CA LEU A 7 65.73 -10.69 38.22
C LEU A 7 64.63 -11.55 37.63
N ALA A 8 63.42 -11.41 38.12
CA ALA A 8 62.22 -12.04 37.50
C ALA A 8 61.66 -11.11 36.45
N LEU A 9 61.68 -11.61 35.21
CA LEU A 9 61.07 -10.95 34.06
C LEU A 9 59.57 -11.28 34.03
N VAL A 10 58.72 -10.29 34.32
CA VAL A 10 57.24 -10.43 34.16
C VAL A 10 56.89 -10.04 32.74
N ALA A 11 56.61 -11.01 31.90
CA ALA A 11 56.05 -10.80 30.58
C ALA A 11 54.53 -10.53 30.71
N GLY A 12 54.13 -9.29 30.57
CA GLY A 12 52.74 -8.92 30.52
C GLY A 12 52.12 -9.30 29.19
N LEU A 13 51.23 -10.34 29.21
CA LEU A 13 50.42 -10.74 28.06
C LEU A 13 49.25 -9.75 27.98
N ALA A 14 49.36 -8.75 27.07
CA ALA A 14 48.25 -7.88 26.74
C ALA A 14 47.23 -8.67 25.90
N LEU A 15 46.18 -9.17 26.53
CA LEU A 15 45.00 -9.70 25.84
C LEU A 15 44.24 -8.50 25.22
N SER A 16 44.46 -8.28 23.94
CA SER A 16 43.60 -7.40 23.13
C SER A 16 42.25 -8.09 22.95
N VAL A 17 41.32 -7.77 23.84
CA VAL A 17 39.90 -8.13 23.64
C VAL A 17 39.36 -7.22 22.54
N SER A 18 39.42 -7.67 21.30
CA SER A 18 38.68 -7.08 20.19
C SER A 18 37.18 -7.33 20.47
N ALA A 19 36.53 -6.36 21.11
CA ALA A 19 35.08 -6.33 21.18
C ALA A 19 34.56 -6.18 19.74
N LEU A 20 34.23 -7.29 19.11
CA LEU A 20 33.37 -7.33 17.94
C LEU A 20 32.00 -6.81 18.43
N PHE A 21 31.78 -5.51 18.28
CA PHE A 21 30.44 -4.99 18.30
C PHE A 21 29.71 -5.68 17.13
N ALA A 22 28.91 -6.68 17.44
CA ALA A 22 27.90 -7.18 16.53
C ALA A 22 26.97 -6.02 16.26
N GLN A 23 27.21 -5.27 15.20
CA GLN A 23 26.28 -4.28 14.70
C GLN A 23 25.05 -5.11 14.33
N ALA A 24 23.95 -4.87 15.05
CA ALA A 24 22.67 -5.49 14.72
C ALA A 24 22.45 -5.27 13.24
N ALA A 25 22.25 -6.34 12.49
CA ALA A 25 22.01 -6.23 11.06
C ALA A 25 20.84 -5.26 10.86
N GLU A 26 21.06 -4.24 10.04
CA GLU A 26 20.01 -3.27 9.70
C GLU A 26 18.90 -4.06 9.00
N VAL A 27 17.66 -3.89 9.46
CA VAL A 27 16.48 -4.59 8.94
C VAL A 27 15.64 -3.59 8.17
N LEU A 28 15.32 -3.90 6.92
CA LEU A 28 14.37 -3.10 6.14
C LEU A 28 12.94 -3.40 6.63
N LYS A 29 12.29 -2.42 7.21
CA LYS A 29 10.90 -2.52 7.67
C LYS A 29 9.94 -2.09 6.58
N VAL A 30 9.12 -3.02 6.12
CA VAL A 30 8.16 -2.84 5.04
C VAL A 30 6.73 -2.93 5.57
N SER A 31 5.85 -2.10 5.10
CA SER A 31 4.43 -2.16 5.43
C SER A 31 3.55 -1.93 4.20
N ALA A 32 2.26 -2.12 4.37
CA ALA A 32 1.26 -1.85 3.34
C ALA A 32 -0.03 -1.34 3.96
N ILE A 33 -0.79 -0.52 3.22
CA ILE A 33 -2.18 -0.25 3.58
C ILE A 33 -2.96 -1.57 3.62
N PRO A 34 -3.83 -1.80 4.61
CA PRO A 34 -4.61 -3.03 4.73
C PRO A 34 -5.84 -2.96 3.79
N ASP A 35 -5.57 -3.00 2.49
CA ASP A 35 -6.57 -2.87 1.42
C ASP A 35 -7.37 -4.15 1.16
N GLU A 36 -6.89 -5.28 1.68
CA GLU A 36 -7.53 -6.60 1.66
C GLU A 36 -7.38 -7.29 3.03
N ALA A 37 -7.99 -8.47 3.20
CA ALA A 37 -7.87 -9.27 4.41
C ALA A 37 -6.39 -9.59 4.76
N PRO A 38 -6.03 -9.69 6.06
CA PRO A 38 -4.64 -9.88 6.48
C PRO A 38 -3.95 -11.10 5.86
N THR A 39 -4.69 -12.19 5.65
CA THR A 39 -4.17 -13.42 4.99
C THR A 39 -3.81 -13.18 3.52
N GLU A 40 -4.58 -12.34 2.83
CA GLU A 40 -4.29 -11.95 1.44
C GLU A 40 -3.07 -11.03 1.36
N LEU A 41 -2.93 -10.11 2.31
CA LEU A 41 -1.75 -9.25 2.39
C LEU A 41 -0.47 -10.06 2.63
N LEU A 42 -0.49 -11.01 3.55
CA LEU A 42 0.67 -11.90 3.78
C LEU A 42 1.00 -12.69 2.51
N ARG A 43 0.01 -13.29 1.86
CA ARG A 43 0.21 -14.03 0.61
C ARG A 43 0.80 -13.16 -0.50
N LYS A 44 0.39 -11.89 -0.56
CA LYS A 44 0.83 -10.91 -1.55
C LYS A 44 2.27 -10.43 -1.30
N PHE A 45 2.61 -10.13 -0.05
CA PHE A 45 3.86 -9.45 0.28
C PHE A 45 4.99 -10.36 0.73
N GLN A 46 4.72 -11.57 1.24
CA GLN A 46 5.77 -12.49 1.69
C GLN A 46 6.76 -12.89 0.56
N PRO A 47 6.33 -13.27 -0.67
CA PRO A 47 7.26 -13.58 -1.75
C PRO A 47 8.06 -12.35 -2.22
N LEU A 48 7.44 -11.18 -2.25
CA LEU A 48 8.14 -9.94 -2.57
C LEU A 48 9.19 -9.59 -1.50
N GLY A 49 8.86 -9.76 -0.22
CA GLY A 49 9.80 -9.56 0.87
C GLY A 49 11.03 -10.45 0.76
N ALA A 50 10.83 -11.75 0.50
CA ALA A 50 11.94 -12.69 0.30
C ALA A 50 12.82 -12.34 -0.93
N TYR A 51 12.20 -11.88 -2.00
CA TYR A 51 12.92 -11.38 -3.17
C TYR A 51 13.76 -10.14 -2.83
N LEU A 52 13.17 -9.14 -2.15
CA LEU A 52 13.89 -7.93 -1.75
C LEU A 52 15.04 -8.26 -0.79
N GLU A 53 14.85 -9.17 0.16
CA GLU A 53 15.91 -9.66 1.06
C GLU A 53 17.10 -10.20 0.28
N GLN A 54 16.84 -11.02 -0.74
CA GLN A 54 17.89 -11.57 -1.61
C GLN A 54 18.60 -10.47 -2.42
N GLN A 55 17.85 -9.52 -3.00
CA GLN A 55 18.41 -8.46 -3.82
C GLN A 55 19.23 -7.44 -3.02
N LEU A 56 18.83 -7.16 -1.80
CA LEU A 56 19.47 -6.16 -0.94
C LEU A 56 20.58 -6.75 -0.07
N GLY A 57 20.56 -8.05 0.20
CA GLY A 57 21.51 -8.71 1.10
C GLY A 57 21.29 -8.31 2.57
N MET A 58 20.08 -7.93 2.94
CA MET A 58 19.69 -7.55 4.30
C MET A 58 18.32 -8.12 4.64
N PRO A 59 18.01 -8.38 5.94
CA PRO A 59 16.69 -8.87 6.35
C PRO A 59 15.57 -7.88 5.99
N VAL A 60 14.41 -8.42 5.62
CA VAL A 60 13.19 -7.67 5.32
C VAL A 60 12.08 -8.11 6.24
N GLU A 61 11.54 -7.20 7.03
CA GLU A 61 10.46 -7.44 7.99
C GLU A 61 9.17 -6.75 7.54
N PHE A 62 8.08 -7.50 7.40
CA PHE A 62 6.76 -6.92 7.15
C PHE A 62 6.10 -6.55 8.47
N VAL A 63 5.84 -5.25 8.65
CA VAL A 63 5.19 -4.67 9.83
C VAL A 63 3.70 -4.44 9.52
N PRO A 64 2.78 -5.26 10.04
CA PRO A 64 1.36 -5.08 9.80
C PRO A 64 0.84 -3.83 10.54
N VAL A 65 -0.16 -3.20 9.96
CA VAL A 65 -0.87 -2.05 10.53
C VAL A 65 -2.37 -2.31 10.59
N THR A 66 -3.09 -1.56 11.44
CA THR A 66 -4.51 -1.76 11.68
C THR A 66 -5.42 -1.10 10.65
N ASP A 67 -4.98 0.00 10.05
CA ASP A 67 -5.74 0.79 9.10
C ASP A 67 -4.82 1.65 8.19
N TYR A 68 -5.41 2.32 7.22
CA TYR A 68 -4.70 3.15 6.24
C TYR A 68 -3.97 4.34 6.86
N ALA A 69 -4.51 4.95 7.91
CA ALA A 69 -3.86 6.08 8.58
C ALA A 69 -2.62 5.60 9.36
N ALA A 70 -2.68 4.40 9.93
CA ALA A 70 -1.58 3.84 10.72
C ALA A 70 -0.30 3.62 9.89
N VAL A 71 -0.39 3.28 8.59
CA VAL A 71 0.82 3.17 7.75
C VAL A 71 1.44 4.55 7.47
N VAL A 72 0.62 5.58 7.27
CA VAL A 72 1.08 6.96 7.11
C VAL A 72 1.82 7.43 8.36
N GLU A 73 1.24 7.18 9.54
CA GLU A 73 1.86 7.51 10.84
C GLU A 73 3.16 6.73 11.06
N ALA A 74 3.20 5.45 10.69
CA ALA A 74 4.39 4.62 10.86
C ALA A 74 5.54 5.10 9.96
N LEU A 75 5.26 5.48 8.71
CA LEU A 75 6.24 6.04 7.79
C LEU A 75 6.75 7.39 8.28
N ALA A 76 5.84 8.28 8.71
CA ALA A 76 6.19 9.61 9.20
C ALA A 76 6.99 9.59 10.52
N ALA A 77 6.89 8.51 11.29
CA ALA A 77 7.61 8.33 12.55
C ALA A 77 8.87 7.44 12.40
N ASP A 78 9.35 7.19 11.16
CA ASP A 78 10.51 6.35 10.85
C ASP A 78 10.40 4.91 11.44
N ARG A 79 9.18 4.42 11.68
CA ARG A 79 8.94 3.06 12.19
C ARG A 79 8.92 2.01 11.08
N ILE A 80 8.75 2.46 9.84
CA ILE A 80 8.86 1.67 8.62
C ILE A 80 9.68 2.44 7.59
N ASP A 81 10.38 1.73 6.71
CA ASP A 81 11.28 2.31 5.72
C ASP A 81 10.65 2.39 4.34
N LEU A 82 9.81 1.41 4.00
CA LEU A 82 9.16 1.23 2.72
C LEU A 82 7.68 0.89 2.93
N ALA A 83 6.78 1.54 2.20
CA ALA A 83 5.35 1.32 2.30
C ALA A 83 4.67 1.17 0.93
N TRP A 84 3.79 0.17 0.80
CA TRP A 84 2.80 0.11 -0.27
C TRP A 84 1.64 1.02 0.09
N LEU A 85 1.49 2.10 -0.67
CA LEU A 85 0.49 3.14 -0.44
C LEU A 85 -0.45 3.26 -1.65
N GLY A 86 -1.69 3.66 -1.42
CA GLY A 86 -2.51 4.26 -2.45
C GLY A 86 -2.11 5.71 -2.69
N GLY A 87 -2.52 6.30 -3.81
CA GLY A 87 -2.18 7.69 -4.14
C GLY A 87 -2.56 8.69 -3.06
N PHE A 88 -3.71 8.49 -2.39
CA PHE A 88 -4.15 9.40 -1.32
C PHE A 88 -3.33 9.23 -0.03
N THR A 89 -3.02 8.01 0.39
CA THR A 89 -2.13 7.79 1.55
C THR A 89 -0.70 8.26 1.26
N PHE A 90 -0.23 8.16 0.02
CA PHE A 90 1.04 8.78 -0.39
C PHE A 90 1.00 10.31 -0.23
N VAL A 91 -0.06 10.97 -0.74
CA VAL A 91 -0.22 12.42 -0.57
C VAL A 91 -0.26 12.81 0.91
N GLN A 92 -1.01 12.07 1.74
CA GLN A 92 -1.06 12.29 3.19
C GLN A 92 0.34 12.13 3.84
N ALA A 93 1.08 11.07 3.49
CA ALA A 93 2.44 10.85 3.99
C ALA A 93 3.37 11.99 3.59
N ARG A 94 3.37 12.38 2.32
CA ARG A 94 4.23 13.46 1.81
C ARG A 94 3.92 14.81 2.43
N LEU A 95 2.65 15.17 2.58
CA LEU A 95 2.25 16.41 3.26
C LEU A 95 2.69 16.42 4.73
N LYS A 96 2.67 15.27 5.38
CA LYS A 96 3.06 15.13 6.78
C LYS A 96 4.57 15.17 7.00
N THR A 97 5.35 14.51 6.13
CA THR A 97 6.82 14.42 6.27
C THR A 97 7.55 15.49 5.50
N GLY A 98 6.98 16.01 4.41
CA GLY A 98 7.62 16.91 3.47
C GLY A 98 8.52 16.22 2.43
N ASP A 99 8.96 14.99 2.68
CA ASP A 99 10.03 14.33 1.93
C ASP A 99 9.79 12.85 1.56
N ALA A 100 8.68 12.23 2.00
CA ALA A 100 8.32 10.88 1.58
C ALA A 100 8.39 10.77 0.05
N THR A 101 9.09 9.76 -0.46
CA THR A 101 9.46 9.66 -1.88
C THR A 101 8.91 8.39 -2.50
N PRO A 102 8.05 8.48 -3.53
CA PRO A 102 7.57 7.33 -4.26
C PRO A 102 8.68 6.84 -5.20
N LEU A 103 8.94 5.55 -5.24
CA LEU A 103 10.01 4.96 -6.05
C LEU A 103 9.48 4.37 -7.35
N VAL A 104 8.51 3.48 -7.21
CA VAL A 104 7.93 2.72 -8.31
C VAL A 104 6.44 2.53 -8.12
N GLN A 105 5.76 2.28 -9.21
CA GLN A 105 4.36 1.89 -9.27
C GLN A 105 4.17 0.74 -10.25
N ARG A 106 3.04 0.06 -10.22
CA ARG A 106 2.68 -0.86 -11.30
C ARG A 106 2.34 -0.05 -12.55
N ALA A 107 2.58 -0.59 -13.73
CA ALA A 107 2.21 0.08 -14.98
C ALA A 107 0.69 0.38 -15.03
N GLU A 108 -0.13 -0.47 -14.45
CA GLU A 108 -1.58 -0.35 -14.34
C GLU A 108 -2.03 0.87 -13.51
N ASP A 109 -1.18 1.33 -12.59
CA ASP A 109 -1.52 2.42 -11.65
C ASP A 109 -1.52 3.81 -12.30
N GLU A 110 -1.02 3.96 -13.54
CA GLU A 110 -1.15 5.21 -14.31
C GLU A 110 -2.58 5.49 -14.76
N LYS A 111 -3.39 4.44 -14.91
CA LYS A 111 -4.78 4.52 -15.41
C LYS A 111 -5.71 3.67 -14.57
N PHE A 112 -5.55 3.76 -13.26
CA PHE A 112 -6.32 2.99 -12.31
C PHE A 112 -7.78 3.42 -12.27
N THR A 113 -8.69 2.51 -11.92
CA THR A 113 -10.14 2.79 -11.84
C THR A 113 -10.77 2.18 -10.60
N SER A 114 -11.95 2.69 -10.25
CA SER A 114 -12.83 2.10 -9.24
C SER A 114 -14.08 1.53 -9.90
N LYS A 115 -14.60 0.46 -9.32
CA LYS A 115 -15.89 -0.13 -9.71
C LYS A 115 -16.94 0.15 -8.66
N ILE A 116 -18.08 0.70 -9.08
CA ILE A 116 -19.27 0.85 -8.27
C ILE A 116 -20.14 -0.37 -8.51
N ILE A 117 -20.54 -1.04 -7.45
CA ILE A 117 -21.24 -2.32 -7.48
C ILE A 117 -22.56 -2.24 -6.72
N SER A 118 -23.52 -3.07 -7.13
CA SER A 118 -24.79 -3.29 -6.42
C SER A 118 -25.27 -4.73 -6.58
N ALA A 119 -25.98 -5.24 -5.58
CA ALA A 119 -26.68 -6.52 -5.62
C ALA A 119 -28.19 -6.34 -5.91
N ASP A 120 -28.71 -5.12 -5.92
CA ASP A 120 -30.11 -4.87 -6.24
C ASP A 120 -30.32 -4.91 -7.77
N PRO A 121 -31.14 -5.83 -8.30
CA PRO A 121 -31.39 -5.95 -9.74
C PRO A 121 -32.05 -4.71 -10.36
N ALA A 122 -32.69 -3.85 -9.55
CA ALA A 122 -33.31 -2.60 -10.01
C ALA A 122 -32.27 -1.47 -10.18
N VAL A 123 -31.07 -1.60 -9.60
CA VAL A 123 -30.01 -0.59 -9.68
C VAL A 123 -29.12 -0.83 -10.90
N ASN A 124 -29.15 0.04 -11.89
CA ASN A 124 -28.38 -0.06 -13.13
C ASN A 124 -27.38 1.10 -13.33
N SER A 125 -27.47 2.12 -12.49
CA SER A 125 -26.62 3.30 -12.53
C SER A 125 -26.38 3.85 -11.13
N LEU A 126 -25.44 4.79 -11.00
CA LEU A 126 -25.22 5.54 -9.74
C LEU A 126 -26.49 6.28 -9.31
N GLN A 127 -27.28 6.80 -10.24
CA GLN A 127 -28.48 7.57 -9.95
C GLN A 127 -29.56 6.72 -9.24
N ASP A 128 -29.63 5.42 -9.55
CA ASP A 128 -30.58 4.50 -8.93
C ASP A 128 -30.25 4.21 -7.45
N LEU A 129 -29.04 4.59 -6.99
CA LEU A 129 -28.63 4.52 -5.59
C LEU A 129 -29.05 5.74 -4.75
N LYS A 130 -29.75 6.71 -5.33
CA LYS A 130 -30.25 7.87 -4.57
C LYS A 130 -31.18 7.42 -3.43
N GLY A 131 -30.88 7.91 -2.23
CA GLY A 131 -31.66 7.54 -1.01
C GLY A 131 -31.40 6.13 -0.47
N LYS A 132 -30.48 5.38 -1.09
CA LYS A 132 -30.06 4.03 -0.64
C LYS A 132 -28.81 4.12 0.26
N THR A 133 -28.43 2.97 0.85
CA THR A 133 -27.20 2.88 1.66
C THR A 133 -26.00 2.60 0.76
N PHE A 134 -24.85 3.25 1.06
CA PHE A 134 -23.63 3.10 0.26
C PHE A 134 -22.40 2.82 1.12
N ALA A 135 -21.57 1.86 0.68
CA ALA A 135 -20.32 1.50 1.31
C ALA A 135 -19.12 2.06 0.53
N PHE A 136 -18.37 2.94 1.14
CA PHE A 136 -17.00 3.25 0.75
C PHE A 136 -16.03 2.22 1.36
N GLY A 137 -14.77 2.18 0.88
CA GLY A 137 -13.69 1.40 1.47
C GLY A 137 -13.18 2.03 2.77
N SER A 138 -11.86 2.28 2.89
CA SER A 138 -11.30 3.11 3.96
C SER A 138 -11.47 4.60 3.64
N VAL A 139 -11.59 5.43 4.68
CA VAL A 139 -11.65 6.91 4.53
C VAL A 139 -10.44 7.44 3.74
N SER A 140 -9.25 6.88 3.99
CA SER A 140 -8.00 7.28 3.31
C SER A 140 -7.70 6.46 2.03
N SER A 141 -8.66 5.67 1.54
CA SER A 141 -8.49 4.95 0.27
C SER A 141 -8.67 5.88 -0.92
N THR A 142 -7.77 5.80 -1.91
CA THR A 142 -7.90 6.49 -3.19
C THR A 142 -9.08 5.95 -3.97
N SER A 143 -9.05 4.65 -4.29
CA SER A 143 -10.03 3.98 -5.16
C SER A 143 -11.31 3.59 -4.44
N GLY A 144 -11.26 3.37 -3.13
CA GLY A 144 -12.44 3.02 -2.32
C GLY A 144 -13.16 4.21 -1.69
N SER A 145 -12.62 5.42 -1.80
CA SER A 145 -13.24 6.61 -1.17
C SER A 145 -13.00 7.89 -1.96
N LEU A 146 -11.77 8.40 -2.00
CA LEU A 146 -11.47 9.74 -2.51
C LEU A 146 -11.92 9.94 -3.96
N MET A 147 -11.38 9.15 -4.90
CA MET A 147 -11.63 9.39 -6.32
C MET A 147 -13.09 9.15 -6.72
N PRO A 148 -13.78 8.09 -6.26
CA PRO A 148 -15.22 7.98 -6.47
C PRO A 148 -15.99 9.17 -5.93
N ARG A 149 -15.69 9.64 -4.72
CA ARG A 149 -16.31 10.82 -4.12
C ARG A 149 -16.07 12.10 -4.95
N TYR A 150 -14.83 12.28 -5.40
CA TYR A 150 -14.46 13.42 -6.25
C TYR A 150 -15.22 13.42 -7.58
N PHE A 151 -15.35 12.29 -8.25
CA PHE A 151 -16.11 12.19 -9.49
C PHE A 151 -17.62 12.40 -9.25
N MET A 152 -18.18 11.87 -8.17
CA MET A 152 -19.56 12.16 -7.78
C MET A 152 -19.78 13.67 -7.59
N LEU A 153 -18.87 14.37 -6.91
CA LEU A 153 -18.94 15.82 -6.72
C LEU A 153 -18.84 16.59 -8.04
N LYS A 154 -18.01 16.15 -8.98
CA LYS A 154 -17.93 16.75 -10.34
C LYS A 154 -19.23 16.61 -11.11
N ASP A 155 -19.96 15.52 -10.89
CA ASP A 155 -21.28 15.28 -11.49
C ASP A 155 -22.43 15.90 -10.68
N GLY A 156 -22.11 16.80 -9.71
CA GLY A 156 -23.08 17.47 -8.86
C GLY A 156 -23.74 16.60 -7.80
N ILE A 157 -23.18 15.41 -7.55
CA ILE A 157 -23.65 14.48 -6.54
C ILE A 157 -22.81 14.65 -5.28
N LYS A 158 -23.40 15.22 -4.23
CA LYS A 158 -22.79 15.26 -2.92
C LYS A 158 -23.18 13.99 -2.16
N PRO A 159 -22.25 13.07 -1.87
CA PRO A 159 -22.57 11.75 -1.32
C PRO A 159 -23.40 11.82 -0.03
N GLU A 160 -23.10 12.76 0.86
CA GLU A 160 -23.79 12.94 2.15
C GLU A 160 -25.27 13.31 2.00
N ASP A 161 -25.63 14.00 0.92
CA ASP A 161 -27.00 14.42 0.64
C ASP A 161 -27.72 13.44 -0.31
N PHE A 162 -26.94 12.63 -1.04
CA PHE A 162 -27.44 11.73 -2.06
C PHE A 162 -27.84 10.35 -1.51
N PHE A 163 -26.98 9.77 -0.65
CA PHE A 163 -27.24 8.49 -0.01
C PHE A 163 -27.99 8.68 1.32
N SER A 164 -28.88 7.74 1.67
CA SER A 164 -29.55 7.76 2.97
C SER A 164 -28.59 7.50 4.13
N ARG A 165 -27.54 6.70 3.87
CA ARG A 165 -26.47 6.37 4.82
C ARG A 165 -25.20 6.01 4.07
N ILE A 166 -24.08 6.56 4.53
CA ILE A 166 -22.73 6.19 4.13
C ILE A 166 -22.10 5.37 5.25
N ALA A 167 -21.41 4.29 4.86
CA ALA A 167 -20.58 3.48 5.76
C ALA A 167 -19.22 3.24 5.14
N TYR A 168 -18.23 2.93 5.96
CA TYR A 168 -16.88 2.58 5.53
C TYR A 168 -16.59 1.13 5.90
N SER A 169 -16.30 0.31 4.91
CA SER A 169 -16.02 -1.12 5.09
C SER A 169 -14.61 -1.41 5.61
N GLY A 170 -13.70 -0.46 5.39
CA GLY A 170 -12.29 -0.54 5.78
C GLY A 170 -11.38 -1.15 4.73
N ALA A 171 -11.85 -2.10 3.91
CA ALA A 171 -11.06 -2.80 2.89
C ALA A 171 -11.92 -3.13 1.65
N HIS A 172 -11.28 -3.40 0.50
CA HIS A 172 -12.00 -3.60 -0.76
C HIS A 172 -12.80 -4.90 -0.82
N ASP A 173 -12.24 -6.00 -0.32
CA ASP A 173 -12.92 -7.29 -0.21
C ASP A 173 -14.11 -7.23 0.76
N ALA A 174 -13.98 -6.47 1.85
CA ALA A 174 -15.07 -6.20 2.78
C ALA A 174 -16.20 -5.41 2.11
N THR A 175 -15.91 -4.43 1.24
CA THR A 175 -16.95 -3.71 0.48
C THR A 175 -17.76 -4.68 -0.39
N ALA A 176 -17.08 -5.52 -1.17
CA ALA A 176 -17.76 -6.52 -2.01
C ALA A 176 -18.64 -7.47 -1.17
N ALA A 177 -18.11 -7.97 -0.05
CA ALA A 177 -18.83 -8.83 0.86
C ALA A 177 -20.06 -8.13 1.48
N TRP A 178 -19.97 -6.85 1.83
CA TRP A 178 -21.10 -6.09 2.38
C TRP A 178 -22.21 -5.92 1.37
N VAL A 179 -21.89 -5.59 0.12
CA VAL A 179 -22.90 -5.48 -0.95
C VAL A 179 -23.54 -6.83 -1.24
N GLN A 180 -22.73 -7.88 -1.36
CA GLN A 180 -23.24 -9.24 -1.60
C GLN A 180 -24.17 -9.74 -0.48
N ALA A 181 -23.88 -9.35 0.77
CA ALA A 181 -24.68 -9.71 1.94
C ALA A 181 -25.87 -8.78 2.20
N GLY A 182 -26.10 -7.76 1.36
CA GLY A 182 -27.17 -6.78 1.53
C GLY A 182 -26.98 -5.83 2.72
N LYS A 183 -25.76 -5.67 3.24
CA LYS A 183 -25.44 -4.69 4.29
C LYS A 183 -25.38 -3.26 3.75
N ALA A 184 -25.15 -3.11 2.46
CA ALA A 184 -25.23 -1.88 1.72
C ALA A 184 -25.85 -2.17 0.35
N ASP A 185 -26.67 -1.24 -0.15
CA ASP A 185 -27.35 -1.36 -1.45
C ASP A 185 -26.36 -1.17 -2.62
N GLY A 186 -25.34 -0.37 -2.40
CA GLY A 186 -24.22 -0.18 -3.31
C GLY A 186 -22.90 0.01 -2.58
N GLY A 187 -21.81 -0.09 -3.30
CA GLY A 187 -20.49 0.14 -2.76
C GLY A 187 -19.47 0.41 -3.85
N VAL A 188 -18.29 0.88 -3.45
CA VAL A 188 -17.19 1.15 -4.38
C VAL A 188 -15.89 0.55 -3.89
N LEU A 189 -15.16 -0.06 -4.82
CA LEU A 189 -13.89 -0.70 -4.55
C LEU A 189 -12.93 -0.59 -5.73
N ASN A 190 -11.70 -0.93 -5.47
CA ASN A 190 -10.60 -1.08 -6.41
C ASN A 190 -10.95 -2.09 -7.51
N ALA A 191 -10.74 -1.71 -8.77
CA ALA A 191 -11.09 -2.54 -9.92
C ALA A 191 -10.30 -3.85 -9.96
N SER A 192 -9.00 -3.84 -9.63
CA SER A 192 -8.17 -5.06 -9.66
C SER A 192 -8.54 -6.05 -8.56
N VAL A 193 -8.93 -5.55 -7.36
CA VAL A 193 -9.44 -6.42 -6.30
C VAL A 193 -10.80 -7.02 -6.69
N TRP A 194 -11.68 -6.24 -7.31
CA TRP A 194 -12.93 -6.78 -7.86
C TRP A 194 -12.66 -7.93 -8.83
N ASP A 195 -11.79 -7.72 -9.83
CA ASP A 195 -11.48 -8.72 -10.84
C ASP A 195 -10.86 -9.98 -10.22
N LYS A 196 -9.99 -9.84 -9.22
CA LYS A 196 -9.42 -10.92 -8.43
C LYS A 196 -10.50 -11.70 -7.66
N LEU A 197 -11.44 -11.02 -7.01
CA LEU A 197 -12.53 -11.66 -6.25
C LEU A 197 -13.46 -12.44 -7.18
N VAL A 198 -13.77 -11.90 -8.35
CA VAL A 198 -14.57 -12.60 -9.37
C VAL A 198 -13.84 -13.84 -9.89
N ALA A 199 -12.56 -13.70 -10.28
CA ALA A 199 -11.75 -14.82 -10.76
C ALA A 199 -11.59 -15.93 -9.71
N ALA A 200 -11.58 -15.58 -8.41
CA ALA A 200 -11.50 -16.52 -7.30
C ALA A 200 -12.88 -17.12 -6.89
N GLY A 201 -13.97 -16.73 -7.55
CA GLY A 201 -15.34 -17.17 -7.19
C GLY A 201 -15.81 -16.67 -5.82
N LYS A 202 -15.17 -15.61 -5.28
CA LYS A 202 -15.53 -15.00 -3.99
C LYS A 202 -16.70 -14.03 -4.09
N VAL A 203 -17.06 -13.62 -5.30
CA VAL A 203 -18.23 -12.79 -5.61
C VAL A 203 -19.15 -13.56 -6.57
N ASP A 204 -20.40 -13.65 -6.20
CA ASP A 204 -21.48 -14.19 -7.04
C ASP A 204 -21.92 -13.11 -8.05
N THR A 205 -21.41 -13.20 -9.27
CA THR A 205 -21.68 -12.21 -10.34
C THR A 205 -23.10 -12.27 -10.89
N ASP A 206 -23.88 -13.33 -10.58
CA ASP A 206 -25.29 -13.37 -10.88
C ASP A 206 -26.09 -12.47 -9.93
N LYS A 207 -25.54 -12.15 -8.76
CA LYS A 207 -26.14 -11.27 -7.76
C LYS A 207 -25.52 -9.87 -7.74
N VAL A 208 -24.18 -9.78 -7.72
CA VAL A 208 -23.48 -8.52 -7.60
C VAL A 208 -22.95 -8.09 -8.95
N ARG A 209 -23.33 -6.89 -9.39
CA ARG A 209 -22.96 -6.36 -10.71
C ARG A 209 -22.19 -5.05 -10.57
N VAL A 210 -21.29 -4.81 -11.51
CA VAL A 210 -20.69 -3.48 -11.70
C VAL A 210 -21.72 -2.62 -12.43
N ILE A 211 -22.10 -1.49 -11.81
CA ILE A 211 -23.09 -0.54 -12.35
C ILE A 211 -22.42 0.72 -12.91
N ALA A 212 -21.19 1.01 -12.50
CA ALA A 212 -20.37 2.10 -13.05
C ALA A 212 -18.88 1.85 -12.80
N THR A 213 -18.06 2.47 -13.64
CA THR A 213 -16.59 2.53 -13.47
C THR A 213 -16.16 3.98 -13.54
N THR A 214 -15.25 4.42 -12.67
CA THR A 214 -14.75 5.80 -12.66
C THR A 214 -13.88 6.09 -13.90
N PRO A 215 -13.70 7.37 -14.25
CA PRO A 215 -12.57 7.77 -15.08
C PRO A 215 -11.25 7.32 -14.47
N PRO A 216 -10.17 7.17 -15.29
CA PRO A 216 -8.86 6.74 -14.80
C PRO A 216 -8.14 7.84 -14.00
N TYR A 217 -7.29 7.41 -13.08
CA TYR A 217 -6.43 8.25 -12.23
C TYR A 217 -5.17 7.49 -11.83
N TYR A 218 -4.16 8.18 -11.27
CA TYR A 218 -3.01 7.55 -10.63
C TYR A 218 -3.39 6.97 -9.27
N ASP A 219 -2.91 5.75 -8.94
CA ASP A 219 -3.17 5.17 -7.62
C ASP A 219 -1.89 4.64 -6.97
N TYR A 220 -1.73 3.36 -6.82
CA TYR A 220 -0.74 2.75 -5.95
C TYR A 220 0.71 3.07 -6.28
N ASN A 221 1.55 3.05 -5.22
CA ASN A 221 3.00 3.21 -5.34
C ASN A 221 3.73 2.58 -4.14
N TRP A 222 5.00 2.26 -4.34
CA TRP A 222 5.94 1.97 -3.28
C TRP A 222 6.68 3.24 -2.91
N THR A 223 6.53 3.66 -1.66
CA THR A 223 7.09 4.90 -1.11
C THR A 223 8.05 4.61 0.03
N VAL A 224 9.17 5.31 0.06
CA VAL A 224 10.14 5.29 1.16
C VAL A 224 10.04 6.55 2.02
N ARG A 225 10.46 6.44 3.31
CA ARG A 225 10.69 7.62 4.15
C ARG A 225 11.79 8.49 3.54
N GLY A 226 11.70 9.79 3.75
CA GLY A 226 12.58 10.76 3.07
C GLY A 226 14.04 10.64 3.46
N ASN A 227 14.32 10.32 4.72
CA ASN A 227 15.66 10.16 5.28
C ASN A 227 16.26 8.74 5.09
N LEU A 228 15.68 7.88 4.25
CA LEU A 228 16.27 6.59 3.91
C LEU A 228 17.61 6.80 3.19
N ASP A 229 18.59 5.97 3.52
CA ASP A 229 19.92 6.01 2.86
C ASP A 229 19.76 6.02 1.32
N PRO A 230 20.38 6.97 0.61
CA PRO A 230 20.20 7.11 -0.83
C PRO A 230 20.64 5.87 -1.62
N ALA A 231 21.72 5.18 -1.18
CA ALA A 231 22.20 3.98 -1.87
C ALA A 231 21.22 2.81 -1.68
N LEU A 232 20.62 2.68 -0.50
CA LEU A 232 19.57 1.68 -0.24
C LEU A 232 18.30 1.99 -1.04
N ARG A 233 17.91 3.27 -1.12
CA ARG A 233 16.77 3.71 -1.94
C ARG A 233 16.97 3.34 -3.42
N ASP A 234 18.16 3.60 -3.97
CA ASP A 234 18.46 3.30 -5.37
C ASP A 234 18.50 1.79 -5.63
N LYS A 235 19.03 1.00 -4.69
CA LYS A 235 18.97 -0.47 -4.75
C LYS A 235 17.55 -1.01 -4.70
N LEU A 236 16.69 -0.48 -3.83
CA LEU A 236 15.27 -0.82 -3.75
C LEU A 236 14.57 -0.57 -5.08
N LYS A 237 14.75 0.65 -5.64
CA LYS A 237 14.18 0.99 -6.94
C LYS A 237 14.65 0.02 -8.03
N ALA A 238 15.95 -0.24 -8.10
CA ALA A 238 16.53 -1.18 -9.07
C ALA A 238 15.97 -2.61 -8.91
N ALA A 239 15.79 -3.08 -7.66
CA ALA A 239 15.22 -4.40 -7.40
C ALA A 239 13.78 -4.52 -7.92
N PHE A 240 12.92 -3.53 -7.71
CA PHE A 240 11.57 -3.54 -8.27
C PHE A 240 11.56 -3.52 -9.80
N LEU A 241 12.40 -2.68 -10.41
CA LEU A 241 12.46 -2.56 -11.87
C LEU A 241 13.09 -3.78 -12.56
N ALA A 242 13.84 -4.60 -11.82
CA ALA A 242 14.44 -5.85 -12.31
C ALA A 242 13.47 -7.04 -12.32
N LEU A 243 12.25 -6.89 -11.78
CA LEU A 243 11.22 -7.93 -11.86
C LEU A 243 10.76 -8.11 -13.32
N ASP A 244 11.16 -9.21 -13.93
CA ASP A 244 10.93 -9.53 -15.33
C ASP A 244 9.81 -10.57 -15.48
N PRO A 245 8.70 -10.27 -16.16
CA PRO A 245 7.60 -11.20 -16.37
C PRO A 245 7.96 -12.44 -17.21
N SER A 246 9.11 -12.44 -17.90
CA SER A 246 9.61 -13.62 -18.62
C SER A 246 10.27 -14.65 -17.69
N ASN A 247 10.69 -14.25 -16.49
CA ASN A 247 11.20 -15.13 -15.46
C ASN A 247 10.02 -15.69 -14.63
N PRO A 248 9.81 -17.02 -14.53
CA PRO A 248 8.68 -17.62 -13.82
C PRO A 248 8.59 -17.23 -12.34
N GLU A 249 9.72 -17.08 -11.64
CA GLU A 249 9.75 -16.69 -10.22
C GLU A 249 9.33 -15.22 -10.04
N HIS A 250 9.86 -14.33 -10.89
CA HIS A 250 9.46 -12.92 -10.89
C HIS A 250 8.00 -12.75 -11.31
N LYS A 251 7.55 -13.53 -12.30
CA LYS A 251 6.14 -13.50 -12.73
C LYS A 251 5.20 -13.88 -11.60
N ALA A 252 5.55 -14.88 -10.79
CA ALA A 252 4.72 -15.27 -9.64
C ALA A 252 4.57 -14.11 -8.61
N ILE A 253 5.62 -13.32 -8.39
CA ILE A 253 5.58 -12.12 -7.55
C ILE A 253 4.71 -11.04 -8.20
N LEU A 254 4.92 -10.77 -9.49
CA LEU A 254 4.15 -9.77 -10.25
C LEU A 254 2.66 -10.10 -10.28
N ASP A 255 2.30 -11.36 -10.52
CA ASP A 255 0.90 -11.83 -10.53
C ASP A 255 0.22 -11.59 -9.16
N LEU A 256 0.93 -11.85 -8.05
CA LEU A 256 0.43 -11.57 -6.70
C LEU A 256 0.24 -10.06 -6.45
N GLN A 257 1.05 -9.22 -7.07
CA GLN A 257 0.92 -7.76 -7.00
C GLN A 257 -0.12 -7.21 -7.99
N ALA A 258 -0.72 -8.06 -8.83
CA ALA A 258 -1.54 -7.65 -9.98
C ALA A 258 -0.80 -6.65 -10.88
N ALA A 259 0.49 -6.90 -11.13
CA ALA A 259 1.39 -6.05 -11.89
C ALA A 259 1.85 -6.76 -13.17
N SER A 260 1.76 -6.10 -14.31
CA SER A 260 2.44 -6.56 -15.53
C SER A 260 3.96 -6.31 -15.44
N ARG A 261 4.32 -5.20 -14.81
CA ARG A 261 5.68 -4.79 -14.44
C ARG A 261 5.62 -3.61 -13.48
N PHE A 262 6.74 -3.33 -12.81
CA PHE A 262 6.93 -2.06 -12.13
C PHE A 262 7.59 -1.04 -13.06
N ILE A 263 7.23 0.22 -12.89
CA ILE A 263 7.79 1.39 -13.59
C ILE A 263 8.16 2.46 -12.57
N GLU A 264 9.07 3.35 -12.93
CA GLU A 264 9.39 4.50 -12.07
C GLU A 264 8.18 5.42 -11.91
N THR A 265 8.07 6.03 -10.74
CA THR A 265 7.07 7.07 -10.48
C THR A 265 7.68 8.24 -9.73
N LYS A 266 6.95 9.34 -9.65
CA LYS A 266 7.38 10.58 -9.01
C LYS A 266 6.19 11.28 -8.35
N ALA A 267 6.49 12.14 -7.39
CA ALA A 267 5.47 12.81 -6.59
C ALA A 267 4.47 13.64 -7.42
N GLU A 268 4.94 14.24 -8.51
CA GLU A 268 4.13 15.07 -9.40
C GLU A 268 2.98 14.31 -10.06
N ASN A 269 3.11 13.00 -10.24
CA ASN A 269 2.05 12.14 -10.80
C ASN A 269 0.80 12.11 -9.92
N TYR A 270 0.94 12.41 -8.62
CA TYR A 270 -0.13 12.39 -7.63
C TYR A 270 -0.72 13.77 -7.31
N GLN A 271 -0.31 14.82 -8.05
CA GLN A 271 -0.86 16.17 -7.87
C GLN A 271 -2.38 16.19 -8.04
N GLY A 272 -2.90 15.48 -9.06
CA GLY A 272 -4.35 15.37 -9.28
C GLY A 272 -5.10 14.68 -8.13
N ILE A 273 -4.44 13.77 -7.38
CA ILE A 273 -4.99 13.15 -6.18
C ILE A 273 -5.06 14.17 -5.04
N GLU A 274 -4.03 14.99 -4.85
CA GLU A 274 -4.04 16.08 -3.86
C GLU A 274 -5.14 17.10 -4.15
N GLU A 275 -5.25 17.53 -5.41
CA GLU A 275 -6.30 18.46 -5.85
C GLU A 275 -7.70 17.88 -5.61
N ALA A 276 -7.91 16.60 -5.95
CA ALA A 276 -9.16 15.90 -5.68
C ALA A 276 -9.48 15.84 -4.18
N ALA A 277 -8.48 15.59 -3.33
CA ALA A 277 -8.65 15.49 -1.89
C ALA A 277 -9.03 16.85 -1.26
N ARG A 278 -8.43 17.94 -1.73
CA ARG A 278 -8.81 19.31 -1.32
C ARG A 278 -10.22 19.64 -1.79
N ALA A 279 -10.55 19.35 -3.04
CA ALA A 279 -11.90 19.59 -3.59
C ALA A 279 -12.98 18.77 -2.89
N ALA A 280 -12.66 17.56 -2.42
CA ALA A 280 -13.57 16.70 -1.66
C ALA A 280 -13.62 17.03 -0.16
N GLY A 281 -12.86 18.03 0.32
CA GLY A 281 -12.79 18.40 1.73
C GLY A 281 -12.12 17.37 2.64
N LEU A 282 -11.32 16.47 2.07
CA LEU A 282 -10.59 15.43 2.80
C LEU A 282 -9.15 15.86 3.16
N LEU A 283 -8.68 16.97 2.59
CA LEU A 283 -7.48 17.71 2.99
C LEU A 283 -7.84 19.18 3.20
N GLN A 284 -7.21 19.77 4.22
CA GLN A 284 -7.30 21.21 4.50
C GLN A 284 -6.25 22.02 3.71
#